data_e91d9cb31c8b70119223225506b4be54
#
_entry.id   e91d9cb31c8b70119223225506b4be54
#
_cell.length_a   1.000
_cell.length_b   1.000
_cell.length_c   1.000
_cell.angle_alpha   90.00
_cell.angle_beta   90.00
_cell.angle_gamma   90.00
#
_symmetry.space_group_name_H-M   'P 1'
#
loop_
_entity.id
_entity.type
_entity.pdbx_description
1 polymer ?
#
loop_
_entity_poly.entity_id
_entity_poly.type
_entity_poly.pdbx_seq_one_letter_code
_entity_poly.pdbx_strand_id
1 'polypeptide(L)'
;MDKITELCTGCRACEQLCSKRAISMSENQEGFLTAVVNQDLCVDCGLCKKRCPQNADVEKLLAKKVFAARLKDEKILYKSASGGPFAGIAKAWIEEGGIVFGVAYDEDWNAKHICASSLAELEPILSSKYVQADTCQSYKEVKQYLNDGKKVL
;
A
#
# COMPACT_ATOMS: atom_id res chain seq x y z
N MET A 1 -2.76 0.41 -27.08
CA MET A 1 -3.27 0.40 -25.68
C MET A 1 -2.84 1.70 -25.04
N ASP A 2 -3.79 2.52 -24.64
CA ASP A 2 -3.44 3.78 -23.98
C ASP A 2 -2.98 3.48 -22.56
N LYS A 3 -1.71 3.75 -22.29
CA LYS A 3 -1.14 3.64 -20.94
C LYS A 3 -1.68 4.77 -20.07
N ILE A 4 -1.98 4.47 -18.83
CA ILE A 4 -2.34 5.49 -17.82
C ILE A 4 -1.11 6.34 -17.51
N THR A 5 0.05 5.70 -17.42
CA THR A 5 1.37 6.30 -17.24
C THR A 5 2.45 5.35 -17.74
N GLU A 6 3.57 5.88 -18.20
CA GLU A 6 4.76 5.08 -18.55
C GLU A 6 5.48 4.52 -17.31
N LEU A 7 5.29 5.17 -16.15
CA LEU A 7 5.95 4.83 -14.89
C LEU A 7 5.03 4.03 -13.95
N CYS A 8 4.23 3.11 -14.48
CA CYS A 8 3.29 2.33 -13.69
C CYS A 8 4.02 1.49 -12.62
N THR A 9 3.61 1.64 -11.37
CA THR A 9 4.15 0.89 -10.22
C THR A 9 3.21 -0.23 -9.75
N GLY A 10 2.12 -0.50 -10.47
CA GLY A 10 1.18 -1.57 -10.13
C GLY A 10 0.33 -1.30 -8.88
N CYS A 11 0.23 -0.06 -8.42
CA CYS A 11 -0.43 0.29 -7.16
C CYS A 11 -1.95 0.11 -7.14
N ARG A 12 -2.61 -0.29 -8.23
CA ARG A 12 -4.06 -0.53 -8.35
C ARG A 12 -4.98 0.67 -8.04
N ALA A 13 -4.45 1.86 -7.76
CA ALA A 13 -5.28 3.03 -7.46
C ALA A 13 -6.29 3.32 -8.59
N CYS A 14 -5.85 3.27 -9.84
CA CYS A 14 -6.70 3.48 -11.02
C CYS A 14 -7.76 2.40 -11.19
N GLU A 15 -7.45 1.13 -10.91
CA GLU A 15 -8.38 0.00 -10.93
C GLU A 15 -9.49 0.19 -9.90
N GLN A 16 -9.12 0.53 -8.66
CA GLN A 16 -10.07 0.70 -7.56
C GLN A 16 -10.95 1.96 -7.70
N LEU A 17 -10.46 2.99 -8.41
CA LEU A 17 -11.20 4.21 -8.70
C LEU A 17 -12.17 4.07 -9.88
N CYS A 18 -11.96 3.12 -10.78
CA CYS A 18 -12.74 3.02 -12.02
C CYS A 18 -14.15 2.52 -11.77
N SER A 19 -15.14 3.40 -11.81
CA SER A 19 -16.56 3.05 -11.65
C SER A 19 -17.09 2.13 -12.77
N LYS A 20 -16.43 2.14 -13.93
CA LYS A 20 -16.77 1.29 -15.07
C LYS A 20 -16.05 -0.07 -15.06
N ARG A 21 -15.16 -0.30 -14.08
CA ARG A 21 -14.34 -1.51 -13.99
C ARG A 21 -13.58 -1.81 -15.29
N ALA A 22 -13.18 -0.75 -16.00
CA ALA A 22 -12.47 -0.83 -17.27
C ALA A 22 -10.96 -1.05 -17.10
N ILE A 23 -10.45 -1.15 -15.87
CA ILE A 23 -9.03 -1.29 -15.60
C ILE A 23 -8.79 -2.57 -14.80
N SER A 24 -7.83 -3.35 -15.26
CA SER A 24 -7.31 -4.53 -14.58
C SER A 24 -5.79 -4.45 -14.47
N MET A 25 -5.21 -5.29 -13.62
CA MET A 25 -3.76 -5.45 -13.55
C MET A 25 -3.34 -6.69 -14.32
N SER A 26 -2.23 -6.58 -15.05
CA SER A 26 -1.60 -7.69 -15.75
C SER A 26 -0.09 -7.59 -15.58
N GLU A 27 0.58 -8.72 -15.55
CA GLU A 27 2.05 -8.77 -15.53
C GLU A 27 2.62 -8.31 -16.88
N ASN A 28 3.66 -7.51 -16.81
CA ASN A 28 4.48 -7.18 -17.97
C ASN A 28 5.53 -8.28 -18.25
N GLN A 29 6.39 -8.09 -19.25
CA GLN A 29 7.42 -9.06 -19.61
C GLN A 29 8.47 -9.31 -18.51
N GLU A 30 8.58 -8.43 -17.54
CA GLU A 30 9.48 -8.53 -16.40
C GLU A 30 8.79 -9.12 -15.14
N GLY A 31 7.50 -9.48 -15.24
CA GLY A 31 6.70 -10.03 -14.14
C GLY A 31 6.11 -8.97 -13.20
N PHE A 32 6.21 -7.67 -13.53
CA PHE A 32 5.60 -6.63 -12.70
C PHE A 32 4.14 -6.38 -13.09
N LEU A 33 3.29 -6.21 -12.09
CA LEU A 33 1.90 -5.79 -12.29
C LEU A 33 1.86 -4.38 -12.87
N THR A 34 1.11 -4.23 -13.96
CA THR A 34 0.85 -2.94 -14.62
C THR A 34 -0.62 -2.81 -14.97
N ALA A 35 -1.12 -1.58 -15.06
CA ALA A 35 -2.52 -1.31 -15.37
C ALA A 35 -2.81 -1.47 -16.86
N VAL A 36 -3.86 -2.24 -17.17
CA VAL A 36 -4.38 -2.46 -18.52
C VAL A 36 -5.80 -1.89 -18.61
N VAL A 37 -6.10 -1.12 -19.66
CA VAL A 37 -7.40 -0.51 -19.88
C VAL A 37 -8.17 -1.30 -20.94
N ASN A 38 -9.36 -1.77 -20.58
CA ASN A 38 -10.33 -2.32 -21.54
C ASN A 38 -11.06 -1.15 -22.20
N GLN A 39 -10.81 -0.94 -23.49
CA GLN A 39 -11.37 0.18 -24.26
C GLN A 39 -12.88 0.07 -24.47
N ASP A 40 -13.43 -1.14 -24.53
CA ASP A 40 -14.87 -1.37 -24.73
C ASP A 40 -15.70 -0.92 -23.50
N LEU A 41 -15.08 -0.93 -22.32
CA LEU A 41 -15.71 -0.49 -21.07
C LEU A 41 -15.33 0.94 -20.69
N CYS A 42 -14.26 1.47 -21.28
CA CYS A 42 -13.74 2.79 -20.95
C CYS A 42 -14.62 3.91 -21.53
N VAL A 43 -15.03 4.85 -20.70
CA VAL A 43 -15.78 6.06 -21.12
C VAL A 43 -14.90 7.29 -21.22
N ASP A 44 -13.60 7.13 -21.22
CA ASP A 44 -12.56 8.16 -21.34
C ASP A 44 -12.74 9.38 -20.39
N CYS A 45 -13.19 9.13 -19.16
CA CYS A 45 -13.37 10.18 -18.16
C CYS A 45 -12.07 10.78 -17.60
N GLY A 46 -10.91 10.20 -17.89
CA GLY A 46 -9.57 10.66 -17.50
C GLY A 46 -9.24 10.56 -16.01
N LEU A 47 -10.14 10.06 -15.16
CA LEU A 47 -9.96 10.03 -13.70
C LEU A 47 -8.72 9.22 -13.28
N CYS A 48 -8.47 8.09 -13.94
CA CYS A 48 -7.31 7.23 -13.68
C CYS A 48 -5.98 7.96 -13.95
N LYS A 49 -5.89 8.76 -15.03
CA LYS A 49 -4.71 9.56 -15.35
C LYS A 49 -4.50 10.68 -14.33
N LYS A 50 -5.60 11.40 -14.00
CA LYS A 50 -5.59 12.54 -13.06
C LYS A 50 -5.21 12.13 -11.64
N ARG A 51 -5.58 10.93 -11.20
CA ARG A 51 -5.36 10.43 -9.84
C ARG A 51 -4.15 9.48 -9.73
N CYS A 52 -3.45 9.23 -10.83
CA CYS A 52 -2.25 8.42 -10.79
C CYS A 52 -1.15 9.16 -10.02
N PRO A 53 -0.57 8.55 -8.96
CA PRO A 53 0.49 9.20 -8.19
C PRO A 53 1.75 9.45 -9.01
N GLN A 54 1.97 8.68 -10.09
CA GLN A 54 3.11 8.88 -10.98
C GLN A 54 2.95 10.08 -11.93
N ASN A 55 1.72 10.57 -12.11
CA ASN A 55 1.42 11.75 -12.91
C ASN A 55 1.23 13.01 -12.04
N ALA A 56 1.34 12.89 -10.72
CA ALA A 56 1.16 14.01 -9.81
C ALA A 56 2.45 14.80 -9.65
N ASP A 57 2.35 16.13 -9.78
CA ASP A 57 3.40 17.04 -9.31
C ASP A 57 3.36 17.06 -7.77
N VAL A 58 4.35 16.43 -7.16
CA VAL A 58 4.48 16.39 -5.69
C VAL A 58 5.53 17.42 -5.28
N GLU A 59 5.10 18.41 -4.49
CA GLU A 59 6.02 19.34 -3.86
C GLU A 59 6.98 18.59 -2.93
N LYS A 60 8.29 18.74 -3.17
CA LYS A 60 9.31 18.11 -2.33
C LYS A 60 9.56 18.99 -1.10
N LEU A 61 9.10 18.52 0.04
CA LEU A 61 9.37 19.18 1.32
C LEU A 61 10.69 18.67 1.88
N LEU A 62 11.52 19.61 2.38
CA LEU A 62 12.73 19.27 3.11
C LEU A 62 12.37 18.76 4.51
N ALA A 63 13.03 17.68 4.96
CA ALA A 63 12.89 17.21 6.31
C ALA A 63 13.39 18.26 7.31
N LYS A 64 12.53 18.65 8.26
CA LYS A 64 12.91 19.62 9.32
C LYS A 64 13.85 19.01 10.36
N LYS A 65 13.70 17.72 10.65
CA LYS A 65 14.53 16.96 11.59
C LYS A 65 14.64 15.51 11.10
N VAL A 66 15.78 14.89 11.32
CA VAL A 66 16.03 13.47 11.02
C VAL A 66 16.54 12.80 12.30
N PHE A 67 16.03 11.61 12.58
CA PHE A 67 16.38 10.83 13.76
C PHE A 67 16.88 9.45 13.38
N ALA A 68 17.92 8.96 14.05
CA ALA A 68 18.25 7.56 14.12
C ALA A 68 17.49 6.96 15.32
N ALA A 69 16.63 5.97 15.08
CA ALA A 69 15.79 5.39 16.13
C ALA A 69 15.94 3.87 16.18
N ARG A 70 15.86 3.32 17.39
CA ARG A 70 15.86 1.88 17.66
C ARG A 70 14.86 1.58 18.78
N LEU A 71 14.10 0.51 18.63
CA LEU A 71 13.22 0.00 19.69
C LEU A 71 14.04 -0.46 20.90
N LYS A 72 13.52 -0.18 22.10
CA LYS A 72 14.07 -0.71 23.36
C LYS A 72 13.62 -2.14 23.64
N ASP A 73 12.42 -2.54 23.14
CA ASP A 73 11.90 -3.89 23.27
C ASP A 73 12.64 -4.83 22.31
N GLU A 74 13.57 -5.59 22.83
CA GLU A 74 14.43 -6.52 22.05
C GLU A 74 13.62 -7.62 21.39
N LYS A 75 12.48 -8.07 21.97
CA LYS A 75 11.65 -9.13 21.39
C LYS A 75 10.99 -8.68 20.11
N ILE A 76 10.46 -7.47 20.12
CA ILE A 76 9.84 -6.87 18.92
C ILE A 76 10.91 -6.48 17.91
N LEU A 77 12.03 -5.90 18.39
CA LEU A 77 13.13 -5.50 17.54
C LEU A 77 13.67 -6.67 16.71
N TYR A 78 13.87 -7.83 17.33
CA TYR A 78 14.40 -9.02 16.65
C TYR A 78 13.52 -9.52 15.50
N LYS A 79 12.20 -9.29 15.58
CA LYS A 79 11.23 -9.62 14.53
C LYS A 79 11.05 -8.51 13.50
N SER A 80 11.67 -7.34 13.71
CA SER A 80 11.46 -6.15 12.91
C SER A 80 12.59 -5.94 11.91
N ALA A 81 12.30 -5.18 10.85
CA ALA A 81 13.33 -4.69 9.96
C ALA A 81 14.09 -3.51 10.61
N SER A 82 15.41 -3.46 10.41
CA SER A 82 16.29 -2.36 10.86
C SER A 82 16.17 -2.08 12.36
N GLY A 83 16.00 -0.83 12.77
CA GLY A 83 15.81 -0.43 14.17
C GLY A 83 14.42 -0.62 14.74
N GLY A 84 13.47 -1.14 13.94
CA GLY A 84 12.08 -1.41 14.33
C GLY A 84 11.17 -0.20 14.52
N PRO A 85 11.43 1.02 13.96
CA PRO A 85 10.56 2.17 14.19
C PRO A 85 9.11 1.92 13.76
N PHE A 86 8.92 1.23 12.62
CA PHE A 86 7.58 0.85 12.16
C PHE A 86 6.84 0.03 13.21
N ALA A 87 7.49 -1.00 13.76
CA ALA A 87 6.87 -1.87 14.76
C ALA A 87 6.44 -1.10 16.02
N GLY A 88 7.25 -0.14 16.46
CA GLY A 88 6.92 0.71 17.60
C GLY A 88 5.71 1.61 17.35
N ILE A 89 5.67 2.26 16.19
CA ILE A 89 4.55 3.13 15.78
C ILE A 89 3.28 2.30 15.60
N ALA A 90 3.36 1.18 14.87
CA ALA A 90 2.22 0.30 14.59
C ALA A 90 1.62 -0.29 15.87
N LYS A 91 2.48 -0.72 16.82
CA LYS A 91 2.04 -1.20 18.13
C LYS A 91 1.23 -0.14 18.87
N ALA A 92 1.77 1.07 19.02
CA ALA A 92 1.09 2.16 19.69
C ALA A 92 -0.23 2.51 19.00
N TRP A 93 -0.26 2.46 17.66
CA TRP A 93 -1.46 2.74 16.87
C TRP A 93 -2.58 1.73 17.13
N ILE A 94 -2.23 0.43 17.17
CA ILE A 94 -3.18 -0.65 17.48
C ILE A 94 -3.67 -0.56 18.94
N GLU A 95 -2.79 -0.27 19.90
CA GLU A 95 -3.15 -0.09 21.31
C GLU A 95 -4.14 1.07 21.52
N GLU A 96 -4.14 2.07 20.64
CA GLU A 96 -5.15 3.14 20.60
C GLU A 96 -6.40 2.78 19.77
N GLY A 97 -6.58 1.54 19.37
CA GLY A 97 -7.74 1.07 18.59
C GLY A 97 -7.68 1.42 17.10
N GLY A 98 -6.51 1.77 16.58
CA GLY A 98 -6.27 2.03 15.17
C GLY A 98 -6.08 0.77 14.33
N ILE A 99 -6.08 0.94 13.02
CA ILE A 99 -5.83 -0.09 12.01
C ILE A 99 -4.51 0.19 11.33
N VAL A 100 -3.73 -0.84 11.08
CA VAL A 100 -2.43 -0.74 10.38
C VAL A 100 -2.49 -1.52 9.08
N PHE A 101 -2.07 -0.92 7.98
CA PHE A 101 -1.86 -1.62 6.72
C PHE A 101 -0.36 -1.81 6.47
N GLY A 102 0.00 -2.99 5.99
CA GLY A 102 1.37 -3.30 5.63
C GLY A 102 1.45 -4.52 4.75
N VAL A 103 2.67 -4.89 4.38
CA VAL A 103 2.91 -5.99 3.44
C VAL A 103 3.28 -7.26 4.19
N ALA A 104 2.59 -8.36 3.87
CA ALA A 104 2.92 -9.72 4.30
C ALA A 104 3.03 -10.64 3.09
N TYR A 105 3.66 -11.81 3.27
CA TYR A 105 3.57 -12.90 2.30
C TYR A 105 2.34 -13.75 2.61
N ASP A 106 1.64 -14.19 1.55
CA ASP A 106 0.63 -15.23 1.65
C ASP A 106 1.27 -16.64 1.64
N GLU A 107 0.44 -17.69 1.65
CA GLU A 107 0.89 -19.09 1.65
C GLU A 107 1.68 -19.47 0.39
N ASP A 108 1.46 -18.77 -0.72
CA ASP A 108 2.17 -18.96 -1.99
C ASP A 108 3.36 -18.01 -2.17
N TRP A 109 3.79 -17.33 -1.09
CA TRP A 109 4.88 -16.35 -1.07
C TRP A 109 4.64 -15.10 -1.92
N ASN A 110 3.38 -14.77 -2.26
CA ASN A 110 3.07 -13.50 -2.89
C ASN A 110 3.00 -12.38 -1.85
N ALA A 111 3.68 -11.28 -2.12
CA ALA A 111 3.61 -10.09 -1.27
C ALA A 111 2.29 -9.35 -1.48
N LYS A 112 1.50 -9.18 -0.42
CA LYS A 112 0.18 -8.53 -0.45
C LYS A 112 0.03 -7.54 0.69
N HIS A 113 -0.71 -6.46 0.45
CA HIS A 113 -1.16 -5.59 1.54
C HIS A 113 -2.26 -6.28 2.33
N ILE A 114 -2.08 -6.31 3.64
CA ILE A 114 -3.07 -6.79 4.60
C ILE A 114 -3.29 -5.73 5.68
N CYS A 115 -4.41 -5.79 6.38
CA CYS A 115 -4.66 -4.98 7.55
C CYS A 115 -4.39 -5.77 8.84
N ALA A 116 -4.03 -5.04 9.89
CA ALA A 116 -3.84 -5.55 11.24
C ALA A 116 -4.58 -4.64 12.24
N SER A 117 -5.37 -5.23 13.12
CA SER A 117 -6.10 -4.60 14.21
C SER A 117 -5.66 -5.10 15.59
N SER A 118 -4.76 -6.08 15.60
CA SER A 118 -4.19 -6.68 16.80
C SER A 118 -2.69 -6.88 16.66
N LEU A 119 -1.99 -7.05 17.79
CA LEU A 119 -0.55 -7.30 17.79
C LEU A 119 -0.18 -8.64 17.14
N ALA A 120 -1.07 -9.64 17.20
CA ALA A 120 -0.85 -10.92 16.54
C ALA A 120 -0.91 -10.78 15.02
N GLU A 121 -1.86 -10.00 14.49
CA GLU A 121 -1.99 -9.72 13.06
C GLU A 121 -0.87 -8.80 12.54
N LEU A 122 -0.21 -8.03 13.41
CA LEU A 122 0.91 -7.18 13.05
C LEU A 122 2.19 -7.97 12.74
N GLU A 123 2.39 -9.13 13.33
CA GLU A 123 3.64 -9.89 13.23
C GLU A 123 4.10 -10.16 11.78
N PRO A 124 3.24 -10.62 10.84
CA PRO A 124 3.64 -10.86 9.46
C PRO A 124 4.11 -9.60 8.70
N ILE A 125 3.74 -8.41 9.19
CA ILE A 125 4.02 -7.12 8.54
C ILE A 125 5.37 -6.51 8.99
N LEU A 126 5.95 -6.98 10.10
CA LEU A 126 7.09 -6.33 10.77
C LEU A 126 8.38 -6.30 9.96
N SER A 127 8.56 -7.19 9.01
CA SER A 127 9.78 -7.26 8.18
C SER A 127 9.57 -6.67 6.79
N SER A 128 10.62 -6.12 6.19
CA SER A 128 10.58 -5.58 4.82
C SER A 128 10.46 -6.69 3.78
N LYS A 129 9.63 -6.47 2.76
CA LYS A 129 9.49 -7.33 1.58
C LYS A 129 10.05 -6.57 0.38
N TYR A 130 11.13 -7.08 -0.21
CA TYR A 130 11.87 -6.41 -1.29
C TYR A 130 11.40 -6.86 -2.68
N VAL A 131 10.08 -7.00 -2.84
CA VAL A 131 9.41 -7.36 -4.09
C VAL A 131 8.19 -6.44 -4.28
N GLN A 132 7.66 -6.38 -5.51
CA GLN A 132 6.40 -5.67 -5.75
C GLN A 132 5.29 -6.34 -4.95
N ALA A 133 4.56 -5.56 -4.16
CA ALA A 133 3.42 -6.05 -3.39
C ALA A 133 2.10 -5.69 -4.08
N ASP A 134 1.18 -6.64 -4.11
CA ASP A 134 -0.19 -6.39 -4.55
C ASP A 134 -0.95 -5.61 -3.45
N THR A 135 -1.44 -4.42 -3.78
CA THR A 135 -2.27 -3.63 -2.87
C THR A 135 -3.68 -4.17 -2.69
N CYS A 136 -4.07 -5.18 -3.47
CA CYS A 136 -5.40 -5.81 -3.41
C CYS A 136 -6.54 -4.77 -3.42
N GLN A 137 -7.40 -4.76 -2.39
CA GLN A 137 -8.50 -3.80 -2.22
C GLN A 137 -8.20 -2.75 -1.13
N SER A 138 -6.95 -2.62 -0.69
CA SER A 138 -6.57 -1.81 0.48
C SER A 138 -7.09 -0.38 0.44
N TYR A 139 -7.13 0.30 -0.71
CA TYR A 139 -7.66 1.66 -0.77
C TYR A 139 -9.16 1.75 -0.45
N LYS A 140 -9.94 0.74 -0.82
CA LYS A 140 -11.38 0.68 -0.47
C LYS A 140 -11.57 0.38 1.00
N GLU A 141 -10.77 -0.54 1.53
CA GLU A 141 -10.79 -0.91 2.95
C GLU A 141 -10.38 0.25 3.83
N VAL A 142 -9.28 0.94 3.49
CA VAL A 142 -8.84 2.17 4.18
C VAL A 142 -9.94 3.22 4.17
N LYS A 143 -10.58 3.45 3.00
CA LYS A 143 -11.69 4.40 2.90
C LYS A 143 -12.86 4.03 3.82
N GLN A 144 -13.18 2.73 3.90
CA GLN A 144 -14.24 2.25 4.79
C GLN A 144 -13.89 2.50 6.26
N TYR A 145 -12.70 2.11 6.71
CA TYR A 145 -12.24 2.34 8.07
C TYR A 145 -12.24 3.84 8.45
N LEU A 146 -11.79 4.71 7.54
CA LEU A 146 -11.82 6.15 7.77
C LEU A 146 -13.25 6.70 7.86
N ASN A 147 -14.19 6.19 7.05
CA ASN A 147 -15.61 6.57 7.14
C ASN A 147 -16.24 6.09 8.45
N ASP A 148 -15.78 4.97 8.99
CA ASP A 148 -16.21 4.42 10.28
C ASP A 148 -15.53 5.12 11.48
N GLY A 149 -14.78 6.20 11.23
CA GLY A 149 -14.10 6.99 12.26
C GLY A 149 -12.86 6.32 12.85
N LYS A 150 -12.33 5.28 12.20
CA LYS A 150 -11.12 4.61 12.65
C LYS A 150 -9.87 5.39 12.22
N LYS A 151 -8.84 5.35 13.07
CA LYS A 151 -7.50 5.81 12.70
C LYS A 151 -6.83 4.72 11.84
N VAL A 152 -6.21 5.10 10.73
CA VAL A 152 -5.50 4.18 9.82
C VAL A 152 -4.05 4.63 9.65
N LEU A 153 -3.12 3.67 9.77
CA LEU A 153 -1.67 3.83 9.53
C LEU A 153 -1.29 3.04 8.27
#